data_3e911c9336330dc2c920d3e61051c7be
#
_entry.id   3e911c9336330dc2c920d3e61051c7be
#
_cell.length_a   1.000
_cell.length_b   1.000
_cell.length_c   1.000
_cell.angle_alpha   90.00
_cell.angle_beta   90.00
_cell.angle_gamma   90.00
#
_symmetry.space_group_name_H-M   'P 1'
#
loop_
_entity.id
_entity.type
_entity.pdbx_description
1 polymer ?
#
loop_
_entity_poly.entity_id
_entity_poly.type
_entity_poly.pdbx_seq_one_letter_code
_entity_poly.pdbx_strand_id
1 'polypeptide(L)'
;MIERPTYVNAILRFVDAPLVKVLTGIRRSGKSTILLMLIEALKRRGIPSERILNYRFDSMRYDGLTANALYEMLLAAVARDQKTYIFLDEVQEIAGWEKVVNSLMQDEDVDIYVTGSNSRMMASEISTYLTGRYVSFEVFPLSFAEYLTFKRQYAIPQSPRAELAQYIRLGGFPVVHLQPYTSDDAYTIVHDIYNTVIFTDIVRRNEIRKVDQLERVVKYTFSNVGNTFSAATISKYLKSEHRSLDEETVYAYLEKLEKAFLIHRCSRYDLKGKELLKTQEKFYLADPALRYAVLGYDPDTVAAMLENAVYLELRRRGYAVSVGKTPAGEINFVATRQNDRLYVQVAEKIEQASTEKREFDRLLDIRDNYPKYVLRADDFAHGNHEGIIVMHVADFLLSDAY
;
A
#
# COMPACT_ATOMS: atom_id res chain seq x y z
N MET A 1 18.08 13.55 2.65
CA MET A 1 17.03 12.50 2.67
C MET A 1 15.75 13.17 3.16
N ILE A 2 14.63 13.00 2.46
CA ILE A 2 13.35 13.61 2.85
C ILE A 2 12.68 12.69 3.86
N GLU A 3 12.37 13.20 5.04
CA GLU A 3 11.88 12.38 6.16
C GLU A 3 10.44 11.90 5.93
N ARG A 4 10.17 10.67 6.42
CA ARG A 4 8.84 10.04 6.48
C ARG A 4 8.52 9.68 7.94
N PRO A 5 8.21 10.68 8.78
CA PRO A 5 8.14 10.52 10.24
C PRO A 5 7.06 9.54 10.68
N THR A 6 5.96 9.41 9.94
CA THR A 6 4.88 8.46 10.26
C THR A 6 5.41 7.04 10.42
N TYR A 7 6.23 6.56 9.47
CA TYR A 7 6.80 5.22 9.53
C TYR A 7 7.93 5.12 10.57
N VAL A 8 8.85 6.07 10.54
CA VAL A 8 10.00 6.06 11.46
C VAL A 8 9.51 6.08 12.91
N ASN A 9 8.59 6.96 13.28
CA ASN A 9 8.06 7.06 14.64
C ASN A 9 7.26 5.81 15.05
N ALA A 10 6.51 5.21 14.12
CA ALA A 10 5.78 3.98 14.39
C ALA A 10 6.72 2.81 14.70
N ILE A 11 7.79 2.66 13.92
CA ILE A 11 8.77 1.58 14.08
C ILE A 11 9.64 1.79 15.33
N LEU A 12 10.04 3.03 15.62
CA LEU A 12 10.85 3.38 16.79
C LEU A 12 10.20 3.06 18.14
N ARG A 13 8.88 2.85 18.18
CA ARG A 13 8.17 2.37 19.39
C ARG A 13 8.49 0.93 19.74
N PHE A 14 9.02 0.16 18.79
CA PHE A 14 9.36 -1.26 18.94
C PHE A 14 10.86 -1.50 19.02
N VAL A 15 11.68 -0.46 19.13
CA VAL A 15 13.12 -0.59 19.40
C VAL A 15 13.30 -1.36 20.69
N ASP A 16 14.24 -2.30 20.69
CA ASP A 16 14.57 -3.20 21.80
C ASP A 16 13.43 -4.18 22.22
N ALA A 17 12.29 -4.14 21.55
CA ALA A 17 11.28 -5.17 21.74
C ALA A 17 11.76 -6.51 21.13
N PRO A 18 11.44 -7.68 21.77
CA PRO A 18 11.82 -9.00 21.28
C PRO A 18 10.97 -9.41 20.04
N LEU A 19 10.93 -8.54 19.05
CA LEU A 19 10.12 -8.68 17.83
C LEU A 19 10.96 -8.27 16.61
N VAL A 20 10.92 -9.02 15.54
CA VAL A 20 11.46 -8.61 14.25
C VAL A 20 10.58 -7.51 13.65
N LYS A 21 11.17 -6.40 13.22
CA LYS A 21 10.47 -5.30 12.54
C LYS A 21 10.50 -5.56 11.04
N VAL A 22 9.35 -5.90 10.47
CA VAL A 22 9.21 -6.29 9.06
C VAL A 22 8.57 -5.16 8.27
N LEU A 23 9.31 -4.58 7.32
CA LEU A 23 8.81 -3.56 6.41
C LEU A 23 8.47 -4.20 5.07
N THR A 24 7.21 -4.18 4.70
CA THR A 24 6.72 -4.70 3.42
C THR A 24 6.10 -3.59 2.57
N GLY A 25 5.72 -3.89 1.36
CA GLY A 25 5.05 -2.95 0.46
C GLY A 25 5.62 -3.01 -0.96
N ILE A 26 4.95 -2.36 -1.88
CA ILE A 26 5.31 -2.37 -3.30
C ILE A 26 6.78 -1.94 -3.51
N ARG A 27 7.42 -2.50 -4.54
CA ARG A 27 8.75 -2.06 -4.98
C ARG A 27 8.78 -0.55 -5.21
N ARG A 28 9.88 0.13 -4.82
CA ARG A 28 10.06 1.59 -4.92
C ARG A 28 9.15 2.44 -4.01
N SER A 29 8.45 1.88 -3.04
CA SER A 29 7.70 2.66 -2.02
C SER A 29 8.59 3.38 -1.00
N GLY A 30 9.90 3.10 -0.97
CA GLY A 30 10.86 3.75 -0.08
C GLY A 30 11.26 2.95 1.17
N LYS A 31 11.03 1.64 1.21
CA LYS A 31 11.39 0.75 2.35
C LYS A 31 12.87 0.87 2.76
N SER A 32 13.79 0.71 1.81
CA SER A 32 15.25 0.84 2.05
C SER A 32 15.62 2.21 2.60
N THR A 33 14.95 3.27 2.12
CA THR A 33 15.18 4.63 2.62
C THR A 33 14.69 4.78 4.06
N ILE A 34 13.58 4.16 4.43
CA ILE A 34 13.08 4.13 5.81
C ILE A 34 14.06 3.39 6.72
N LEU A 35 14.66 2.26 6.28
CA LEU A 35 15.74 1.61 7.06
C LEU A 35 16.90 2.56 7.33
N LEU A 36 17.35 3.32 6.33
CA LEU A 36 18.41 4.31 6.52
C LEU A 36 18.00 5.43 7.48
N MET A 37 16.73 5.87 7.45
CA MET A 37 16.22 6.85 8.42
C MET A 37 16.20 6.28 9.84
N LEU A 38 15.86 5.01 10.02
CA LEU A 38 15.91 4.33 11.32
C LEU A 38 17.35 4.22 11.85
N ILE A 39 18.30 3.86 11.00
CA ILE A 39 19.73 3.84 11.35
C ILE A 39 20.18 5.21 11.85
N GLU A 40 19.86 6.28 11.14
CA GLU A 40 20.21 7.64 11.58
C GLU A 40 19.46 8.05 12.86
N ALA A 41 18.23 7.59 13.05
CA ALA A 41 17.50 7.83 14.29
C ALA A 41 18.11 7.09 15.48
N LEU A 42 18.59 5.85 15.30
CA LEU A 42 19.31 5.11 16.36
C LEU A 42 20.65 5.77 16.71
N LYS A 43 21.42 6.22 15.71
CA LYS A 43 22.66 6.99 15.95
C LYS A 43 22.39 8.27 16.74
N ARG A 44 21.32 9.00 16.41
CA ARG A 44 20.88 10.18 17.18
C ARG A 44 20.50 9.86 18.63
N ARG A 45 20.08 8.62 18.91
CA ARG A 45 19.83 8.10 20.26
C ARG A 45 21.10 7.63 20.99
N GLY A 46 22.27 7.78 20.36
CA GLY A 46 23.56 7.42 20.97
C GLY A 46 24.02 5.98 20.72
N ILE A 47 23.36 5.25 19.80
CA ILE A 47 23.81 3.91 19.41
C ILE A 47 25.07 4.04 18.54
N PRO A 48 26.21 3.48 18.94
CA PRO A 48 27.46 3.53 18.16
C PRO A 48 27.32 2.81 16.81
N SER A 49 27.99 3.33 15.78
CA SER A 49 27.91 2.76 14.42
C SER A 49 28.40 1.31 14.35
N GLU A 50 29.32 0.91 15.21
CA GLU A 50 29.88 -0.45 15.29
C GLU A 50 28.84 -1.49 15.73
N ARG A 51 27.75 -1.04 16.36
CA ARG A 51 26.62 -1.87 16.79
C ARG A 51 25.49 -1.91 15.77
N ILE A 52 25.64 -1.27 14.63
CA ILE A 52 24.62 -1.19 13.57
C ILE A 52 25.14 -1.91 12.34
N LEU A 53 24.58 -3.08 12.07
CA LEU A 53 24.88 -3.87 10.87
C LEU A 53 23.83 -3.59 9.81
N ASN A 54 24.27 -3.26 8.59
CA ASN A 54 23.36 -2.95 7.48
C ASN A 54 23.79 -3.69 6.22
N TYR A 55 22.93 -4.59 5.75
CA TYR A 55 23.17 -5.44 4.56
C TYR A 55 22.04 -5.29 3.57
N ARG A 56 22.39 -5.22 2.28
CA ARG A 56 21.46 -5.08 1.17
C ARG A 56 21.64 -6.22 0.18
N PHE A 57 20.70 -7.16 0.16
CA PHE A 57 20.84 -8.45 -0.53
C PHE A 57 20.48 -8.45 -2.02
N ASP A 58 19.96 -7.36 -2.57
CA ASP A 58 19.83 -7.19 -4.02
C ASP A 58 21.16 -6.82 -4.71
N SER A 59 22.27 -6.80 -3.97
CA SER A 59 23.60 -6.52 -4.48
C SER A 59 24.30 -7.82 -4.94
N MET A 60 24.98 -7.78 -6.09
CA MET A 60 25.83 -8.86 -6.62
C MET A 60 26.84 -9.40 -5.59
N ARG A 61 27.19 -8.60 -4.58
CA ARG A 61 28.09 -9.01 -3.49
C ARG A 61 27.59 -10.23 -2.73
N TYR A 62 26.27 -10.42 -2.68
CA TYR A 62 25.60 -11.47 -1.92
C TYR A 62 24.92 -12.51 -2.83
N ASP A 63 25.19 -12.48 -4.14
CA ASP A 63 24.62 -13.42 -5.07
C ASP A 63 25.07 -14.86 -4.72
N GLY A 64 24.11 -15.78 -4.65
CA GLY A 64 24.36 -17.16 -4.23
C GLY A 64 24.66 -17.38 -2.74
N LEU A 65 24.49 -16.34 -1.87
CA LEU A 65 24.65 -16.49 -0.42
C LEU A 65 23.59 -17.46 0.14
N THR A 66 24.05 -18.51 0.84
CA THR A 66 23.14 -19.47 1.50
C THR A 66 22.74 -19.02 2.89
N ALA A 67 21.66 -19.58 3.45
CA ALA A 67 21.21 -19.27 4.82
C ALA A 67 22.33 -19.57 5.86
N ASN A 68 23.07 -20.67 5.72
CA ASN A 68 24.16 -20.99 6.63
C ASN A 68 25.28 -19.97 6.56
N ALA A 69 25.69 -19.55 5.36
CA ALA A 69 26.71 -18.53 5.19
C ALA A 69 26.26 -17.16 5.72
N LEU A 70 24.97 -16.82 5.55
CA LEU A 70 24.37 -15.63 6.14
C LEU A 70 24.43 -15.68 7.68
N TYR A 71 24.07 -16.83 8.27
CA TYR A 71 24.11 -17.00 9.73
C TYR A 71 25.53 -16.79 10.28
N GLU A 72 26.52 -17.48 9.72
CA GLU A 72 27.93 -17.34 10.13
C GLU A 72 28.44 -15.90 9.96
N MET A 73 28.09 -15.25 8.84
CA MET A 73 28.46 -13.85 8.58
C MET A 73 27.89 -12.90 9.63
N LEU A 74 26.62 -13.06 9.99
CA LEU A 74 25.97 -12.21 10.99
C LEU A 74 26.48 -12.51 12.40
N LEU A 75 26.63 -13.79 12.76
CA LEU A 75 27.15 -14.22 14.06
C LEU A 75 28.57 -13.68 14.32
N ALA A 76 29.44 -13.69 13.30
CA ALA A 76 30.78 -13.14 13.39
C ALA A 76 30.82 -11.61 13.60
N ALA A 77 29.74 -10.92 13.21
CA ALA A 77 29.62 -9.46 13.30
C ALA A 77 28.84 -8.98 14.55
N VAL A 78 28.11 -9.88 15.23
CA VAL A 78 27.36 -9.54 16.45
C VAL A 78 28.32 -9.26 17.60
N ALA A 79 28.06 -8.17 18.33
CA ALA A 79 28.83 -7.81 19.52
C ALA A 79 28.51 -8.74 20.71
N ARG A 80 29.51 -9.26 21.39
CA ARG A 80 29.34 -10.26 22.48
C ARG A 80 28.70 -9.71 23.76
N ASP A 81 28.97 -8.44 24.08
CA ASP A 81 28.60 -7.86 25.38
C ASP A 81 27.55 -6.73 25.28
N GLN A 82 27.02 -6.49 24.09
CA GLN A 82 26.10 -5.37 23.85
C GLN A 82 25.13 -5.71 22.71
N LYS A 83 23.91 -5.20 22.83
CA LYS A 83 22.88 -5.38 21.80
C LYS A 83 23.33 -4.87 20.43
N THR A 84 23.17 -5.67 19.40
CA THR A 84 23.46 -5.35 18.01
C THR A 84 22.17 -5.11 17.23
N TYR A 85 22.14 -4.03 16.45
CA TYR A 85 21.00 -3.64 15.60
C TYR A 85 21.28 -4.09 14.17
N ILE A 86 20.46 -4.99 13.64
CA ILE A 86 20.70 -5.64 12.34
C ILE A 86 19.62 -5.22 11.34
N PHE A 87 20.05 -4.64 10.23
CA PHE A 87 19.20 -4.17 9.13
C PHE A 87 19.47 -5.01 7.89
N LEU A 88 18.45 -5.77 7.44
CA LEU A 88 18.53 -6.68 6.29
C LEU A 88 17.56 -6.20 5.22
N ASP A 89 18.08 -5.54 4.20
CA ASP A 89 17.28 -4.99 3.10
C ASP A 89 17.14 -6.03 1.97
N GLU A 90 15.90 -6.18 1.45
CA GLU A 90 15.50 -7.16 0.42
C GLU A 90 15.87 -8.60 0.83
N VAL A 91 15.60 -8.97 2.08
CA VAL A 91 16.03 -10.25 2.70
C VAL A 91 15.47 -11.49 1.99
N GLN A 92 14.38 -11.36 1.25
CA GLN A 92 13.79 -12.46 0.47
C GLN A 92 14.68 -12.94 -0.70
N GLU A 93 15.76 -12.26 -1.00
CA GLU A 93 16.76 -12.75 -1.98
C GLU A 93 17.56 -13.93 -1.42
N ILE A 94 17.55 -14.15 -0.10
CA ILE A 94 18.23 -15.26 0.57
C ILE A 94 17.21 -16.34 0.98
N ALA A 95 17.24 -17.50 0.36
CA ALA A 95 16.35 -18.61 0.72
C ALA A 95 16.62 -19.10 2.15
N GLY A 96 15.59 -19.23 2.99
CA GLY A 96 15.70 -19.71 4.38
C GLY A 96 16.20 -18.65 5.39
N TRP A 97 16.18 -17.38 5.03
CA TRP A 97 16.54 -16.26 5.90
C TRP A 97 15.76 -16.23 7.22
N GLU A 98 14.54 -16.73 7.23
CA GLU A 98 13.66 -16.75 8.42
C GLU A 98 14.25 -17.60 9.55
N LYS A 99 14.89 -18.72 9.19
CA LYS A 99 15.58 -19.59 10.15
C LYS A 99 16.77 -18.86 10.76
N VAL A 100 17.52 -18.13 9.94
CA VAL A 100 18.69 -17.34 10.38
C VAL A 100 18.25 -16.28 11.39
N VAL A 101 17.22 -15.50 11.03
CA VAL A 101 16.68 -14.44 11.91
C VAL A 101 16.16 -15.03 13.22
N ASN A 102 15.41 -16.15 13.15
CA ASN A 102 14.88 -16.81 14.35
C ASN A 102 16.00 -17.32 15.27
N SER A 103 17.05 -17.94 14.72
CA SER A 103 18.19 -18.41 15.51
C SER A 103 18.93 -17.26 16.18
N LEU A 104 19.24 -16.19 15.43
CA LEU A 104 19.91 -15.02 16.01
C LEU A 104 19.11 -14.38 17.15
N MET A 105 17.78 -14.30 17.01
CA MET A 105 16.92 -13.77 18.07
C MET A 105 16.83 -14.66 19.32
N GLN A 106 17.12 -15.95 19.19
CA GLN A 106 17.12 -16.88 20.34
C GLN A 106 18.45 -16.91 21.07
N ASP A 107 19.54 -16.79 20.33
CA ASP A 107 20.89 -17.07 20.81
C ASP A 107 21.69 -15.80 21.13
N GLU A 108 21.30 -14.64 20.55
CA GLU A 108 22.07 -13.40 20.62
C GLU A 108 21.21 -12.21 21.09
N ASP A 109 21.86 -11.20 21.69
CA ASP A 109 21.20 -9.93 22.03
C ASP A 109 21.15 -9.00 20.81
N VAL A 110 20.12 -9.20 19.98
CA VAL A 110 19.94 -8.49 18.72
C VAL A 110 18.59 -7.81 18.61
N ASP A 111 18.54 -6.74 17.81
CA ASP A 111 17.33 -6.06 17.38
C ASP A 111 17.28 -6.02 15.85
N ILE A 112 16.34 -6.74 15.23
CA ILE A 112 16.38 -7.05 13.80
C ILE A 112 15.27 -6.32 13.04
N TYR A 113 15.67 -5.69 11.93
CA TYR A 113 14.83 -4.98 10.97
C TYR A 113 15.01 -5.58 9.58
N VAL A 114 13.94 -5.98 8.93
CA VAL A 114 13.98 -6.60 7.61
C VAL A 114 13.06 -5.89 6.63
N THR A 115 13.43 -5.84 5.36
CA THR A 115 12.51 -5.40 4.30
C THR A 115 12.29 -6.48 3.26
N GLY A 116 11.15 -6.36 2.58
CA GLY A 116 10.86 -7.14 1.38
C GLY A 116 9.72 -6.59 0.56
N SER A 117 9.78 -6.85 -0.74
CA SER A 117 8.79 -6.38 -1.73
C SER A 117 7.64 -7.37 -1.97
N ASN A 118 7.50 -8.44 -1.16
CA ASN A 118 6.47 -9.46 -1.34
C ASN A 118 5.76 -9.77 -0.03
N SER A 119 4.43 -9.83 -0.05
CA SER A 119 3.61 -10.21 1.11
C SER A 119 3.73 -11.68 1.52
N ARG A 120 4.34 -12.55 0.67
CA ARG A 120 4.71 -13.92 1.09
C ARG A 120 5.60 -13.92 2.32
N MET A 121 6.44 -12.89 2.49
CA MET A 121 7.19 -12.69 3.73
C MET A 121 6.28 -12.65 4.97
N MET A 122 4.99 -12.26 4.80
CA MET A 122 4.03 -12.15 5.90
C MET A 122 3.22 -13.43 6.13
N ALA A 123 2.94 -14.23 5.10
CA ALA A 123 1.87 -15.22 5.15
C ALA A 123 2.31 -16.67 5.38
N SER A 124 3.46 -17.12 4.86
CA SER A 124 3.85 -18.54 4.94
C SER A 124 5.22 -18.77 5.60
N GLU A 125 6.19 -17.94 5.29
CA GLU A 125 7.56 -18.16 5.73
C GLU A 125 7.80 -17.58 7.14
N ILE A 126 7.35 -16.35 7.39
CA ILE A 126 7.42 -15.73 8.72
C ILE A 126 6.46 -16.44 9.69
N SER A 127 5.26 -16.85 9.25
CA SER A 127 4.30 -17.48 10.14
C SER A 127 4.79 -18.83 10.70
N THR A 128 5.64 -19.53 9.99
CA THR A 128 6.16 -20.84 10.42
C THR A 128 7.28 -20.73 11.45
N TYR A 129 8.24 -19.83 11.23
CA TYR A 129 9.44 -19.71 12.08
C TYR A 129 9.41 -18.55 13.08
N LEU A 130 8.70 -17.46 12.74
CA LEU A 130 8.63 -16.24 13.55
C LEU A 130 7.24 -16.00 14.14
N THR A 131 6.42 -17.04 14.29
CA THR A 131 5.04 -16.94 14.83
C THR A 131 5.02 -16.16 16.15
N GLY A 132 4.29 -15.04 16.17
CA GLY A 132 4.17 -14.17 17.34
C GLY A 132 5.41 -13.38 17.71
N ARG A 133 6.49 -13.44 16.89
CA ARG A 133 7.78 -12.77 17.17
C ARG A 133 8.12 -11.67 16.16
N TYR A 134 7.14 -11.11 15.47
CA TYR A 134 7.36 -9.99 14.54
C TYR A 134 6.25 -8.95 14.63
N VAL A 135 6.57 -7.75 14.18
CA VAL A 135 5.61 -6.68 13.91
C VAL A 135 5.84 -6.18 12.49
N SER A 136 4.73 -6.01 11.75
CA SER A 136 4.80 -5.63 10.35
C SER A 136 4.32 -4.21 10.09
N PHE A 137 4.99 -3.56 9.15
CA PHE A 137 4.70 -2.22 8.68
C PHE A 137 4.57 -2.24 7.15
N GLU A 138 3.37 -2.00 6.64
CA GLU A 138 3.15 -1.85 5.21
C GLU A 138 3.54 -0.44 4.78
N VAL A 139 4.55 -0.32 3.93
CA VAL A 139 5.06 0.95 3.41
C VAL A 139 4.41 1.25 2.07
N PHE A 140 3.47 2.19 2.08
CA PHE A 140 2.81 2.70 0.88
C PHE A 140 3.70 3.72 0.16
N PRO A 141 3.45 4.00 -1.14
CA PRO A 141 3.92 5.22 -1.78
C PRO A 141 3.57 6.47 -0.97
N LEU A 142 4.05 7.63 -1.32
CA LEU A 142 3.82 8.86 -0.54
C LEU A 142 2.34 9.12 -0.33
N SER A 143 1.96 9.51 0.89
CA SER A 143 0.66 10.13 1.14
C SER A 143 0.59 11.51 0.48
N PHE A 144 -0.60 12.09 0.39
CA PHE A 144 -0.74 13.45 -0.13
C PHE A 144 0.06 14.47 0.71
N ALA A 145 0.10 14.32 2.03
CA ALA A 145 0.91 15.16 2.91
C ALA A 145 2.42 14.99 2.65
N GLU A 146 2.88 13.74 2.47
CA GLU A 146 4.26 13.45 2.13
C GLU A 146 4.62 13.98 0.73
N TYR A 147 3.73 13.83 -0.26
CA TYR A 147 3.89 14.42 -1.59
C TYR A 147 4.14 15.92 -1.53
N LEU A 148 3.34 16.67 -0.77
CA LEU A 148 3.53 18.11 -0.59
C LEU A 148 4.89 18.44 0.06
N THR A 149 5.35 17.59 0.98
CA THR A 149 6.66 17.74 1.63
C THR A 149 7.81 17.49 0.65
N PHE A 150 7.69 16.49 -0.21
CA PHE A 150 8.66 16.20 -1.26
C PHE A 150 8.71 17.34 -2.29
N LYS A 151 7.56 17.83 -2.73
CA LYS A 151 7.46 18.93 -3.70
C LYS A 151 8.14 20.21 -3.21
N ARG A 152 8.03 20.53 -1.91
CA ARG A 152 8.71 21.70 -1.30
C ARG A 152 10.23 21.71 -1.45
N GLN A 153 10.87 20.58 -1.78
CA GLN A 153 12.31 20.52 -2.01
C GLN A 153 12.75 21.20 -3.29
N TYR A 154 11.88 21.35 -4.29
CA TYR A 154 12.21 21.90 -5.60
C TYR A 154 11.20 22.92 -6.13
N ALA A 155 10.06 23.07 -5.51
CA ALA A 155 9.03 24.01 -5.91
C ALA A 155 8.19 24.47 -4.71
N ILE A 156 7.56 25.63 -4.84
CA ILE A 156 6.54 26.08 -3.88
C ILE A 156 5.22 25.41 -4.29
N PRO A 157 4.63 24.54 -3.47
CA PRO A 157 3.33 23.95 -3.78
C PRO A 157 2.25 25.03 -3.90
N GLN A 158 1.32 24.82 -4.81
CA GLN A 158 0.09 25.61 -4.89
C GLN A 158 -0.84 25.31 -3.68
N SER A 159 -2.09 25.75 -3.75
CA SER A 159 -3.06 25.35 -2.71
C SER A 159 -3.22 23.83 -2.68
N PRO A 160 -3.50 23.22 -1.53
CA PRO A 160 -3.69 21.75 -1.45
C PRO A 160 -4.72 21.22 -2.45
N ARG A 161 -5.78 21.96 -2.73
CA ARG A 161 -6.80 21.55 -3.71
C ARG A 161 -6.27 21.50 -5.13
N ALA A 162 -5.46 22.48 -5.54
CA ALA A 162 -4.80 22.48 -6.84
C ALA A 162 -3.75 21.36 -6.96
N GLU A 163 -3.00 21.09 -5.87
CA GLU A 163 -2.01 20.02 -5.82
C GLU A 163 -2.63 18.63 -5.84
N LEU A 164 -3.86 18.46 -5.34
CA LEU A 164 -4.55 17.17 -5.35
C LEU A 164 -4.69 16.62 -6.76
N ALA A 165 -5.04 17.46 -7.75
CA ALA A 165 -5.17 17.03 -9.14
C ALA A 165 -3.84 16.47 -9.69
N GLN A 166 -2.72 17.09 -9.34
CA GLN A 166 -1.38 16.59 -9.72
C GLN A 166 -1.04 15.29 -9.00
N TYR A 167 -1.31 15.21 -7.69
CA TYR A 167 -1.07 13.99 -6.92
C TYR A 167 -1.88 12.81 -7.45
N ILE A 168 -3.15 12.99 -7.78
CA ILE A 168 -4.00 11.94 -8.38
C ILE A 168 -3.42 11.50 -9.73
N ARG A 169 -2.89 12.42 -10.52
CA ARG A 169 -2.34 12.16 -11.85
C ARG A 169 -0.96 11.50 -11.81
N LEU A 170 -0.04 11.98 -10.96
CA LEU A 170 1.36 11.55 -10.92
C LEU A 170 1.62 10.50 -9.84
N GLY A 171 0.67 10.27 -8.94
CA GLY A 171 0.77 9.31 -7.85
C GLY A 171 1.73 9.71 -6.74
N GLY A 172 2.14 8.75 -5.93
CA GLY A 172 2.99 8.93 -4.77
C GLY A 172 4.30 8.14 -4.80
N PHE A 173 4.74 7.57 -5.93
CA PHE A 173 6.06 6.93 -5.95
C PHE A 173 7.17 7.94 -5.65
N PRO A 174 7.97 7.76 -4.56
CA PRO A 174 8.94 8.78 -4.12
C PRO A 174 9.89 9.26 -5.23
N VAL A 175 10.33 8.35 -6.11
CA VAL A 175 11.28 8.68 -7.18
C VAL A 175 10.74 9.71 -8.18
N VAL A 176 9.42 9.74 -8.37
CA VAL A 176 8.75 10.71 -9.27
C VAL A 176 8.78 12.14 -8.69
N HIS A 177 8.99 12.27 -7.38
CA HIS A 177 8.91 13.53 -6.66
C HIS A 177 10.25 14.01 -6.07
N LEU A 178 11.37 13.47 -6.55
CA LEU A 178 12.71 13.93 -6.14
C LEU A 178 13.17 15.18 -6.87
N GLN A 179 12.59 15.46 -8.04
CA GLN A 179 12.88 16.62 -8.88
C GLN A 179 11.66 16.92 -9.79
N PRO A 180 11.62 18.07 -10.47
CA PRO A 180 10.48 18.45 -11.32
C PRO A 180 10.51 17.70 -12.66
N TYR A 181 10.03 16.48 -12.67
CA TYR A 181 9.79 15.72 -13.91
C TYR A 181 8.58 16.23 -14.67
N THR A 182 8.58 16.08 -16.00
CA THR A 182 7.37 16.22 -16.82
C THR A 182 6.40 15.06 -16.50
N SER A 183 5.14 15.21 -16.92
CA SER A 183 4.17 14.11 -16.75
C SER A 183 4.59 12.86 -17.53
N ASP A 184 5.18 13.03 -18.71
CA ASP A 184 5.62 11.92 -19.56
C ASP A 184 6.82 11.19 -18.94
N ASP A 185 7.79 11.93 -18.36
CA ASP A 185 8.90 11.33 -17.61
C ASP A 185 8.38 10.54 -16.41
N ALA A 186 7.43 11.11 -15.65
CA ALA A 186 6.82 10.47 -14.51
C ALA A 186 6.11 9.15 -14.90
N TYR A 187 5.33 9.16 -15.99
CA TYR A 187 4.68 7.94 -16.48
C TYR A 187 5.69 6.92 -16.99
N THR A 188 6.77 7.33 -17.63
CA THR A 188 7.86 6.42 -18.03
C THR A 188 8.46 5.73 -16.80
N ILE A 189 8.79 6.50 -15.75
CA ILE A 189 9.33 5.96 -14.50
C ILE A 189 8.34 4.97 -13.85
N VAL A 190 7.05 5.33 -13.76
CA VAL A 190 6.02 4.46 -13.15
C VAL A 190 5.78 3.21 -13.99
N HIS A 191 5.83 3.30 -15.32
CA HIS A 191 5.73 2.16 -16.22
C HIS A 191 6.92 1.19 -16.04
N ASP A 192 8.13 1.69 -15.83
CA ASP A 192 9.29 0.87 -15.55
C ASP A 192 9.20 0.19 -14.18
N ILE A 193 8.63 0.90 -13.17
CA ILE A 193 8.31 0.27 -11.87
C ILE A 193 7.30 -0.86 -12.06
N TYR A 194 6.22 -0.62 -12.80
CA TYR A 194 5.22 -1.63 -13.13
C TYR A 194 5.84 -2.85 -13.81
N ASN A 195 6.64 -2.64 -14.87
CA ASN A 195 7.33 -3.72 -15.57
C ASN A 195 8.24 -4.53 -14.62
N THR A 196 8.98 -3.85 -13.75
CA THR A 196 9.84 -4.52 -12.76
C THR A 196 9.02 -5.40 -11.81
N VAL A 197 7.89 -4.89 -11.30
CA VAL A 197 6.99 -5.68 -10.43
C VAL A 197 6.42 -6.88 -11.19
N ILE A 198 5.92 -6.68 -12.41
CA ILE A 198 5.34 -7.76 -13.23
C ILE A 198 6.39 -8.83 -13.53
N PHE A 199 7.55 -8.44 -14.10
CA PHE A 199 8.52 -9.43 -14.59
C PHE A 199 9.35 -10.05 -13.46
N THR A 200 9.79 -9.26 -12.49
CA THR A 200 10.67 -9.75 -11.42
C THR A 200 9.88 -10.36 -10.27
N ASP A 201 8.89 -9.63 -9.73
CA ASP A 201 8.22 -10.06 -8.51
C ASP A 201 7.07 -11.03 -8.77
N ILE A 202 6.48 -11.05 -9.98
CA ILE A 202 5.36 -11.92 -10.30
C ILE A 202 5.77 -13.03 -11.28
N VAL A 203 6.20 -12.70 -12.49
CA VAL A 203 6.47 -13.71 -13.56
C VAL A 203 7.62 -14.62 -13.17
N ARG A 204 8.80 -14.06 -12.88
CA ARG A 204 10.00 -14.82 -12.55
C ARG A 204 9.83 -15.66 -11.29
N ARG A 205 9.30 -15.07 -10.21
CA ARG A 205 9.13 -15.78 -8.93
C ARG A 205 8.07 -16.87 -8.93
N ASN A 206 7.08 -16.78 -9.81
CA ASN A 206 5.99 -17.77 -9.89
C ASN A 206 6.07 -18.62 -11.16
N GLU A 207 7.14 -18.52 -11.92
CA GLU A 207 7.39 -19.27 -13.16
C GLU A 207 6.22 -19.17 -14.15
N ILE A 208 5.61 -18.00 -14.30
CA ILE A 208 4.46 -17.78 -15.16
C ILE A 208 4.90 -17.87 -16.62
N ARG A 209 4.37 -18.85 -17.35
CA ARG A 209 4.67 -19.07 -18.76
C ARG A 209 3.80 -18.25 -19.71
N LYS A 210 2.56 -17.94 -19.32
CA LYS A 210 1.58 -17.22 -20.13
C LYS A 210 1.45 -15.76 -19.70
N VAL A 211 2.50 -14.98 -19.96
CA VAL A 211 2.59 -13.57 -19.53
C VAL A 211 1.50 -12.72 -20.17
N ASP A 212 1.12 -13.00 -21.42
CA ASP A 212 0.05 -12.31 -22.13
C ASP A 212 -1.33 -12.44 -21.45
N GLN A 213 -1.58 -13.58 -20.83
CA GLN A 213 -2.82 -13.78 -20.05
C GLN A 213 -2.81 -12.99 -18.74
N LEU A 214 -1.68 -12.95 -18.04
CA LEU A 214 -1.50 -12.12 -16.86
C LEU A 214 -1.72 -10.65 -17.19
N GLU A 215 -1.08 -10.14 -18.26
CA GLU A 215 -1.23 -8.73 -18.68
C GLU A 215 -2.69 -8.34 -18.96
N ARG A 216 -3.49 -9.25 -19.52
CA ARG A 216 -4.93 -9.00 -19.75
C ARG A 216 -5.70 -8.88 -18.44
N VAL A 217 -5.42 -9.76 -17.47
CA VAL A 217 -6.02 -9.66 -16.14
C VAL A 217 -5.63 -8.35 -15.48
N VAL A 218 -4.37 -7.93 -15.60
CA VAL A 218 -3.90 -6.63 -15.10
C VAL A 218 -4.65 -5.47 -15.75
N LYS A 219 -4.71 -5.43 -17.08
CA LYS A 219 -5.40 -4.35 -17.82
C LYS A 219 -6.87 -4.27 -17.46
N TYR A 220 -7.55 -5.41 -17.35
CA TYR A 220 -8.93 -5.45 -16.90
C TYR A 220 -9.08 -4.89 -15.48
N THR A 221 -8.25 -5.33 -14.55
CA THR A 221 -8.27 -4.88 -13.16
C THR A 221 -8.02 -3.37 -13.05
N PHE A 222 -7.04 -2.84 -13.79
CA PHE A 222 -6.71 -1.42 -13.79
C PHE A 222 -7.80 -0.55 -14.42
N SER A 223 -8.48 -1.07 -15.46
CA SER A 223 -9.63 -0.38 -16.07
C SER A 223 -10.85 -0.32 -15.16
N ASN A 224 -10.97 -1.25 -14.21
CA ASN A 224 -12.13 -1.41 -13.33
C ASN A 224 -11.85 -1.05 -11.87
N VAL A 225 -10.82 -0.25 -11.60
CA VAL A 225 -10.54 0.25 -10.24
C VAL A 225 -11.78 0.97 -9.68
N GLY A 226 -12.11 0.68 -8.42
CA GLY A 226 -13.30 1.23 -7.77
C GLY A 226 -14.63 0.59 -8.18
N ASN A 227 -14.65 -0.28 -9.20
CA ASN A 227 -15.83 -1.06 -9.57
C ASN A 227 -15.79 -2.46 -8.94
N THR A 228 -16.97 -2.99 -8.63
CA THR A 228 -17.08 -4.38 -8.16
C THR A 228 -16.97 -5.36 -9.32
N PHE A 229 -16.12 -6.35 -9.20
CA PHE A 229 -16.05 -7.47 -10.14
C PHE A 229 -15.60 -8.77 -9.45
N SER A 230 -15.64 -9.87 -10.18
CA SER A 230 -15.19 -11.17 -9.74
C SER A 230 -14.31 -11.82 -10.81
N ALA A 231 -13.57 -12.88 -10.45
CA ALA A 231 -12.82 -13.67 -11.43
C ALA A 231 -13.73 -14.23 -12.54
N ALA A 232 -14.96 -14.61 -12.20
CA ALA A 232 -15.99 -15.02 -13.17
C ALA A 232 -16.30 -13.90 -14.18
N THR A 233 -16.38 -12.64 -13.73
CA THR A 233 -16.60 -11.48 -14.60
C THR A 233 -15.44 -11.30 -15.57
N ILE A 234 -14.20 -11.40 -15.11
CA ILE A 234 -12.99 -11.31 -15.95
C ILE A 234 -12.96 -12.47 -16.95
N SER A 235 -13.15 -13.72 -16.48
CA SER A 235 -13.19 -14.90 -17.34
C SER A 235 -14.23 -14.77 -18.46
N LYS A 236 -15.46 -14.31 -18.13
CA LYS A 236 -16.52 -14.06 -19.09
C LYS A 236 -16.13 -12.97 -20.10
N TYR A 237 -15.56 -11.87 -19.66
CA TYR A 237 -15.05 -10.79 -20.52
C TYR A 237 -13.99 -11.31 -21.50
N LEU A 238 -12.96 -12.01 -21.00
CA LEU A 238 -11.90 -12.57 -21.84
C LEU A 238 -12.43 -13.61 -22.85
N LYS A 239 -13.45 -14.37 -22.47
CA LYS A 239 -14.12 -15.30 -23.39
C LYS A 239 -14.84 -14.55 -24.52
N SER A 240 -15.46 -13.41 -24.25
CA SER A 240 -16.08 -12.58 -25.30
C SER A 240 -15.07 -12.01 -26.29
N GLU A 241 -13.82 -11.83 -25.86
CA GLU A 241 -12.66 -11.42 -26.67
C GLU A 241 -12.01 -12.58 -27.43
N HIS A 242 -12.66 -13.77 -27.48
CA HIS A 242 -12.11 -15.01 -28.05
C HIS A 242 -10.80 -15.47 -27.40
N ARG A 243 -10.58 -15.18 -26.12
CA ARG A 243 -9.38 -15.44 -25.35
C ARG A 243 -9.75 -16.04 -24.00
N SER A 244 -10.23 -17.28 -24.00
CA SER A 244 -10.73 -17.92 -22.78
C SER A 244 -9.63 -18.10 -21.74
N LEU A 245 -9.93 -17.73 -20.50
CA LEU A 245 -9.15 -17.99 -19.30
C LEU A 245 -10.13 -18.51 -18.24
N ASP A 246 -9.77 -19.61 -17.58
CA ASP A 246 -10.61 -20.15 -16.51
C ASP A 246 -10.55 -19.27 -15.25
N GLU A 247 -11.61 -19.38 -14.43
CA GLU A 247 -11.76 -18.55 -13.23
C GLU A 247 -10.65 -18.80 -12.20
N GLU A 248 -10.18 -20.05 -12.06
CA GLU A 248 -9.15 -20.41 -11.11
C GLU A 248 -7.81 -19.73 -11.46
N THR A 249 -7.46 -19.72 -12.74
CA THR A 249 -6.28 -18.99 -13.23
C THR A 249 -6.40 -17.49 -13.01
N VAL A 250 -7.59 -16.90 -13.22
CA VAL A 250 -7.82 -15.48 -12.94
C VAL A 250 -7.64 -15.19 -11.44
N TYR A 251 -8.21 -16.01 -10.54
CA TYR A 251 -8.01 -15.88 -9.10
C TYR A 251 -6.53 -15.98 -8.72
N ALA A 252 -5.82 -16.95 -9.28
CA ALA A 252 -4.39 -17.12 -9.04
C ALA A 252 -3.57 -15.90 -9.49
N TYR A 253 -3.94 -15.25 -10.60
CA TYR A 253 -3.27 -14.02 -11.04
C TYR A 253 -3.59 -12.84 -10.14
N LEU A 254 -4.86 -12.63 -9.77
CA LEU A 254 -5.24 -11.57 -8.82
C LEU A 254 -4.51 -11.72 -7.48
N GLU A 255 -4.41 -12.95 -6.96
CA GLU A 255 -3.67 -13.24 -5.72
C GLU A 255 -2.17 -12.90 -5.85
N LYS A 256 -1.56 -13.16 -7.00
CA LYS A 256 -0.15 -12.81 -7.25
C LYS A 256 0.06 -11.30 -7.36
N LEU A 257 -0.87 -10.57 -7.98
CA LEU A 257 -0.85 -9.10 -8.03
C LEU A 257 -0.97 -8.50 -6.62
N GLU A 258 -1.84 -9.06 -5.80
CA GLU A 258 -2.04 -8.66 -4.40
C GLU A 258 -0.79 -8.97 -3.55
N LYS A 259 -0.20 -10.17 -3.71
CA LYS A 259 1.05 -10.56 -3.04
C LYS A 259 2.25 -9.69 -3.41
N ALA A 260 2.28 -9.13 -4.60
CA ALA A 260 3.28 -8.15 -5.04
C ALA A 260 2.94 -6.71 -4.63
N PHE A 261 1.89 -6.51 -3.85
CA PHE A 261 1.36 -5.19 -3.46
C PHE A 261 0.99 -4.28 -4.64
N LEU A 262 0.77 -4.82 -5.82
CA LEU A 262 0.39 -4.03 -6.99
C LEU A 262 -1.07 -3.59 -6.92
N ILE A 263 -1.91 -4.44 -6.34
CA ILE A 263 -3.32 -4.19 -6.05
C ILE A 263 -3.65 -4.54 -4.60
N HIS A 264 -4.70 -3.93 -4.09
CA HIS A 264 -5.28 -4.20 -2.77
C HIS A 264 -6.73 -4.62 -2.94
N ARG A 265 -7.07 -5.76 -2.36
CA ARG A 265 -8.44 -6.27 -2.33
C ARG A 265 -9.24 -5.55 -1.25
N CYS A 266 -10.41 -5.06 -1.60
CA CYS A 266 -11.37 -4.45 -0.69
C CYS A 266 -12.66 -5.30 -0.69
N SER A 267 -12.84 -6.06 0.37
CA SER A 267 -14.00 -6.94 0.53
C SER A 267 -15.25 -6.12 0.80
N ARG A 268 -16.43 -6.68 0.50
CA ARG A 268 -17.71 -6.05 0.80
C ARG A 268 -18.20 -6.45 2.20
N TYR A 269 -18.77 -5.48 2.90
CA TYR A 269 -19.35 -5.68 4.23
C TYR A 269 -20.85 -5.34 4.20
N ASP A 270 -21.69 -6.31 4.53
CA ASP A 270 -23.12 -6.10 4.70
C ASP A 270 -23.39 -5.45 6.05
N LEU A 271 -23.78 -4.18 6.04
CA LEU A 271 -24.04 -3.41 7.26
C LEU A 271 -25.28 -3.92 8.03
N LYS A 272 -26.25 -4.52 7.36
CA LYS A 272 -27.43 -5.10 7.97
C LYS A 272 -27.15 -6.48 8.53
N GLY A 273 -26.51 -7.36 7.74
CA GLY A 273 -26.12 -8.72 8.15
C GLY A 273 -24.90 -8.74 9.06
N LYS A 274 -24.14 -7.65 9.13
CA LYS A 274 -22.88 -7.53 9.89
C LYS A 274 -21.85 -8.60 9.52
N GLU A 275 -21.76 -8.94 8.23
CA GLU A 275 -20.88 -9.98 7.72
C GLU A 275 -20.11 -9.54 6.48
N LEU A 276 -18.93 -10.13 6.27
CA LEU A 276 -18.14 -9.96 5.04
C LEU A 276 -18.74 -10.83 3.92
N LEU A 277 -19.00 -10.21 2.77
CA LEU A 277 -19.49 -10.90 1.60
C LEU A 277 -18.33 -11.52 0.81
N LYS A 278 -18.49 -12.75 0.35
CA LYS A 278 -17.45 -13.54 -0.32
C LYS A 278 -17.32 -13.27 -1.83
N THR A 279 -18.16 -12.40 -2.39
CA THR A 279 -18.22 -12.18 -3.84
C THR A 279 -18.35 -10.71 -4.19
N GLN A 280 -17.93 -10.36 -5.41
CA GLN A 280 -17.97 -8.98 -5.93
C GLN A 280 -17.15 -8.01 -5.09
N GLU A 281 -15.84 -8.18 -5.12
CA GLU A 281 -14.87 -7.33 -4.43
C GLU A 281 -14.50 -6.14 -5.29
N LYS A 282 -14.00 -5.06 -4.68
CA LYS A 282 -13.29 -4.00 -5.38
C LYS A 282 -11.79 -4.20 -5.26
N PHE A 283 -11.07 -3.68 -6.23
CA PHE A 283 -9.62 -3.66 -6.20
C PHE A 283 -9.12 -2.23 -6.37
N TYR A 284 -8.17 -1.85 -5.54
CA TYR A 284 -7.50 -0.55 -5.59
C TYR A 284 -6.02 -0.77 -5.90
N LEU A 285 -5.42 0.18 -6.62
CA LEU A 285 -4.01 0.13 -6.98
C LEU A 285 -3.15 0.63 -5.83
N ALA A 286 -1.92 0.14 -5.74
CA ALA A 286 -0.93 0.66 -4.79
C ALA A 286 -0.61 2.14 -4.99
N ASP A 287 -0.86 2.65 -6.20
CA ASP A 287 -0.63 4.04 -6.57
C ASP A 287 -1.54 4.44 -7.75
N PRO A 288 -2.21 5.62 -7.72
CA PRO A 288 -3.06 6.08 -8.82
C PRO A 288 -2.34 6.18 -10.17
N ALA A 289 -1.05 6.57 -10.20
CA ALA A 289 -0.29 6.73 -11.43
C ALA A 289 -0.09 5.42 -12.20
N LEU A 290 -0.16 4.26 -11.55
CA LEU A 290 -0.06 2.96 -12.21
C LEU A 290 -1.11 2.80 -13.32
N ARG A 291 -2.36 3.25 -13.06
CA ARG A 291 -3.40 3.20 -14.08
C ARG A 291 -3.02 4.01 -15.31
N TYR A 292 -2.57 5.24 -15.09
CA TYR A 292 -2.26 6.16 -16.19
C TYR A 292 -1.00 5.76 -16.95
N ALA A 293 0.00 5.24 -16.25
CA ALA A 293 1.23 4.74 -16.87
C ALA A 293 0.99 3.50 -17.75
N VAL A 294 0.01 2.65 -17.42
CA VAL A 294 -0.25 1.39 -18.14
C VAL A 294 -1.33 1.52 -19.20
N LEU A 295 -2.37 2.33 -18.95
CA LEU A 295 -3.55 2.44 -19.81
C LEU A 295 -3.66 3.80 -20.52
N GLY A 296 -2.82 4.77 -20.17
CA GLY A 296 -2.93 6.16 -20.61
C GLY A 296 -3.86 7.00 -19.72
N TYR A 297 -3.64 8.31 -19.76
CA TYR A 297 -4.47 9.27 -19.02
C TYR A 297 -5.88 9.34 -19.62
N ASP A 298 -6.87 9.25 -18.76
CA ASP A 298 -8.28 9.32 -19.11
C ASP A 298 -9.01 10.13 -18.03
N PRO A 299 -9.53 11.33 -18.36
CA PRO A 299 -10.20 12.20 -17.39
C PRO A 299 -11.45 11.58 -16.76
N ASP A 300 -12.14 10.68 -17.45
CA ASP A 300 -13.37 10.03 -16.94
C ASP A 300 -13.09 9.08 -15.77
N THR A 301 -11.82 8.82 -15.47
CA THR A 301 -11.39 7.92 -14.40
C THR A 301 -10.88 8.62 -13.13
N VAL A 302 -10.90 9.95 -13.12
CA VAL A 302 -10.44 10.76 -11.99
C VAL A 302 -11.22 10.43 -10.72
N ALA A 303 -12.54 10.24 -10.82
CA ALA A 303 -13.36 9.85 -9.68
C ALA A 303 -12.89 8.53 -9.03
N ALA A 304 -12.57 7.51 -9.84
CA ALA A 304 -12.05 6.24 -9.35
C ALA A 304 -10.66 6.38 -8.71
N MET A 305 -9.82 7.28 -9.21
CA MET A 305 -8.49 7.54 -8.66
C MET A 305 -8.55 8.36 -7.36
N LEU A 306 -9.54 9.25 -7.21
CA LEU A 306 -9.84 9.91 -5.93
C LEU A 306 -10.27 8.89 -4.87
N GLU A 307 -11.18 7.98 -5.24
CA GLU A 307 -11.59 6.86 -4.38
C GLU A 307 -10.37 6.00 -3.98
N ASN A 308 -9.49 5.68 -4.94
CA ASN A 308 -8.25 4.95 -4.68
C ASN A 308 -7.31 5.67 -3.69
N ALA A 309 -7.14 6.98 -3.83
CA ALA A 309 -6.31 7.76 -2.93
C ALA A 309 -6.85 7.79 -1.49
N VAL A 310 -8.18 7.92 -1.34
CA VAL A 310 -8.86 7.85 -0.03
C VAL A 310 -8.72 6.45 0.58
N TYR A 311 -8.88 5.39 -0.22
CA TYR A 311 -8.65 4.01 0.24
C TYR A 311 -7.24 3.83 0.80
N LEU A 312 -6.22 4.26 0.06
CA LEU A 312 -4.81 4.13 0.48
C LEU A 312 -4.53 4.94 1.75
N GLU A 313 -5.14 6.13 1.90
CA GLU A 313 -4.98 6.93 3.10
C GLU A 313 -5.59 6.26 4.33
N LEU A 314 -6.80 5.73 4.23
CA LEU A 314 -7.44 4.97 5.31
C LEU A 314 -6.60 3.75 5.71
N ARG A 315 -6.07 3.00 4.74
CA ARG A 315 -5.17 1.86 4.99
C ARG A 315 -3.88 2.30 5.69
N ARG A 316 -3.26 3.39 5.24
CA ARG A 316 -2.03 3.95 5.82
C ARG A 316 -2.23 4.35 7.29
N ARG A 317 -3.42 4.80 7.65
CA ARG A 317 -3.79 5.13 9.03
C ARG A 317 -4.17 3.91 9.87
N GLY A 318 -4.05 2.71 9.32
CA GLY A 318 -4.28 1.46 10.04
C GLY A 318 -5.74 1.02 10.10
N TYR A 319 -6.62 1.59 9.27
CA TYR A 319 -7.99 1.10 9.17
C TYR A 319 -8.06 -0.18 8.33
N ALA A 320 -8.85 -1.14 8.80
CA ALA A 320 -9.40 -2.20 7.96
C ALA A 320 -10.55 -1.59 7.14
N VAL A 321 -10.43 -1.63 5.81
CA VAL A 321 -11.35 -0.95 4.90
C VAL A 321 -12.16 -1.97 4.12
N SER A 322 -13.48 -1.79 4.08
CA SER A 322 -14.41 -2.60 3.31
C SER A 322 -15.38 -1.70 2.53
N VAL A 323 -15.93 -2.21 1.44
CA VAL A 323 -17.04 -1.57 0.74
C VAL A 323 -18.34 -1.84 1.50
N GLY A 324 -19.08 -0.80 1.86
CA GLY A 324 -20.34 -0.94 2.59
C GLY A 324 -21.50 -1.29 1.68
N LYS A 325 -22.34 -2.25 2.10
CA LYS A 325 -23.62 -2.54 1.46
C LYS A 325 -24.77 -2.19 2.39
N THR A 326 -25.67 -1.32 1.94
CA THR A 326 -26.92 -0.97 2.62
C THR A 326 -28.12 -1.31 1.73
N PRO A 327 -29.36 -1.32 2.23
CA PRO A 327 -30.56 -1.37 1.40
C PRO A 327 -30.67 -0.23 0.38
N ALA A 328 -30.15 0.96 0.75
CA ALA A 328 -30.16 2.17 -0.11
C ALA A 328 -29.06 2.13 -1.19
N GLY A 329 -28.09 1.20 -1.10
CA GLY A 329 -27.01 1.06 -2.08
C GLY A 329 -25.65 0.80 -1.48
N GLU A 330 -24.63 1.08 -2.27
CA GLU A 330 -23.23 0.88 -1.88
C GLU A 330 -22.63 2.16 -1.27
N ILE A 331 -21.85 2.01 -0.21
CA ILE A 331 -21.01 3.06 0.37
C ILE A 331 -19.57 2.71 0.00
N ASN A 332 -18.80 3.70 -0.47
CA ASN A 332 -17.43 3.44 -0.89
C ASN A 332 -16.62 2.77 0.20
N PHE A 333 -16.64 3.31 1.45
CA PHE A 333 -15.84 2.74 2.53
C PHE A 333 -16.55 2.68 3.88
N VAL A 334 -16.42 1.51 4.50
CA VAL A 334 -16.58 1.28 5.94
C VAL A 334 -15.17 1.01 6.47
N ALA A 335 -14.63 1.95 7.21
CA ALA A 335 -13.28 1.84 7.77
C ALA A 335 -13.35 1.61 9.28
N THR A 336 -12.68 0.56 9.76
CA THR A 336 -12.68 0.15 11.18
C THR A 336 -11.25 0.03 11.70
N ARG A 337 -11.02 0.55 12.92
CA ARG A 337 -9.73 0.47 13.60
C ARG A 337 -9.98 0.30 15.11
N GLN A 338 -9.72 -0.87 15.66
CA GLN A 338 -10.07 -1.20 17.05
C GLN A 338 -11.58 -0.95 17.32
N ASN A 339 -11.90 0.03 18.15
CA ASN A 339 -13.28 0.42 18.47
C ASN A 339 -13.78 1.60 17.61
N ASP A 340 -12.94 2.19 16.77
CA ASP A 340 -13.30 3.28 15.89
C ASP A 340 -13.88 2.75 14.58
N ARG A 341 -14.88 3.46 14.08
CA ARG A 341 -15.47 3.23 12.77
C ARG A 341 -15.78 4.56 12.13
N LEU A 342 -15.64 4.63 10.82
CA LEU A 342 -16.11 5.76 10.02
C LEU A 342 -16.65 5.28 8.69
N TYR A 343 -17.53 6.06 8.08
CA TYR A 343 -18.14 5.81 6.79
C TYR A 343 -17.75 6.93 5.83
N VAL A 344 -17.32 6.56 4.65
CA VAL A 344 -16.86 7.53 3.66
C VAL A 344 -17.51 7.27 2.32
N GLN A 345 -18.09 8.31 1.75
CA GLN A 345 -18.53 8.38 0.37
C GLN A 345 -17.64 9.37 -0.38
N VAL A 346 -17.18 9.01 -1.56
CA VAL A 346 -16.28 9.83 -2.38
C VAL A 346 -16.96 10.16 -3.69
N ALA A 347 -17.00 11.44 -4.03
CA ALA A 347 -17.54 11.94 -5.30
C ALA A 347 -16.60 12.98 -5.90
N GLU A 348 -16.36 12.94 -7.20
CA GLU A 348 -15.58 13.97 -7.89
C GLU A 348 -16.37 15.28 -7.90
N LYS A 349 -17.59 15.23 -8.42
CA LYS A 349 -18.54 16.35 -8.50
C LYS A 349 -19.95 15.86 -8.19
N ILE A 350 -20.73 16.71 -7.59
CA ILE A 350 -22.16 16.50 -7.40
C ILE A 350 -22.91 17.65 -8.09
N GLU A 351 -23.22 17.46 -9.37
CA GLU A 351 -23.87 18.49 -10.22
C GLU A 351 -25.39 18.44 -10.15
N GLN A 352 -25.95 17.27 -9.83
CA GLN A 352 -27.41 17.07 -9.83
C GLN A 352 -27.93 16.79 -8.42
N ALA A 353 -29.03 17.45 -8.04
CA ALA A 353 -29.68 17.23 -6.76
C ALA A 353 -30.10 15.76 -6.51
N SER A 354 -30.44 15.02 -7.57
CA SER A 354 -30.73 13.58 -7.49
C SER A 354 -29.51 12.73 -7.12
N THR A 355 -28.33 13.07 -7.62
CA THR A 355 -27.07 12.43 -7.27
C THR A 355 -26.67 12.79 -5.84
N GLU A 356 -26.78 14.07 -5.46
CA GLU A 356 -26.53 14.53 -4.10
C GLU A 356 -27.39 13.75 -3.11
N LYS A 357 -28.70 13.74 -3.32
CA LYS A 357 -29.63 13.01 -2.45
C LYS A 357 -29.24 11.54 -2.32
N ARG A 358 -28.89 10.87 -3.41
CA ARG A 358 -28.50 9.45 -3.39
C ARG A 358 -27.24 9.20 -2.57
N GLU A 359 -26.22 10.07 -2.65
CA GLU A 359 -24.97 9.90 -1.88
C GLU A 359 -25.20 10.12 -0.38
N PHE A 360 -26.09 11.05 0.01
CA PHE A 360 -26.46 11.28 1.40
C PHE A 360 -27.40 10.22 1.96
N ASP A 361 -28.46 9.83 1.21
CA ASP A 361 -29.44 8.84 1.64
C ASP A 361 -28.80 7.52 2.07
N ARG A 362 -27.74 7.08 1.40
CA ARG A 362 -26.99 5.86 1.74
C ARG A 362 -26.35 5.93 3.12
N LEU A 363 -25.81 7.09 3.50
CA LEU A 363 -25.17 7.32 4.80
C LEU A 363 -26.21 7.58 5.90
N LEU A 364 -27.35 8.21 5.57
CA LEU A 364 -28.47 8.45 6.49
C LEU A 364 -29.20 7.17 6.86
N ASP A 365 -29.18 6.15 5.99
CA ASP A 365 -29.75 4.80 6.27
C ASP A 365 -28.99 4.07 7.40
N ILE A 366 -27.74 4.50 7.71
CA ILE A 366 -26.93 3.93 8.79
C ILE A 366 -27.32 4.56 10.12
N ARG A 367 -27.98 3.77 10.97
CA ARG A 367 -28.48 4.21 12.28
C ARG A 367 -27.46 3.94 13.41
N ASP A 368 -26.29 4.57 13.31
CA ASP A 368 -25.31 4.60 14.40
C ASP A 368 -24.68 5.98 14.52
N ASN A 369 -23.86 6.18 15.57
CA ASN A 369 -23.26 7.47 15.91
C ASN A 369 -21.81 7.61 15.40
N TYR A 370 -21.31 6.70 14.55
CA TYR A 370 -19.99 6.82 14.00
C TYR A 370 -19.92 7.94 12.95
N PRO A 371 -18.77 8.60 12.79
CA PRO A 371 -18.58 9.67 11.82
C PRO A 371 -18.90 9.22 10.39
N LYS A 372 -19.61 10.09 9.67
CA LYS A 372 -19.99 9.89 8.28
C LYS A 372 -19.46 11.06 7.46
N TYR A 373 -18.76 10.75 6.37
CA TYR A 373 -18.13 11.72 5.49
C TYR A 373 -18.65 11.60 4.06
N VAL A 374 -19.00 12.73 3.44
CA VAL A 374 -19.11 12.89 2.00
C VAL A 374 -17.92 13.72 1.54
N LEU A 375 -17.01 13.10 0.80
CA LEU A 375 -15.80 13.74 0.28
C LEU A 375 -16.05 14.18 -1.15
N ARG A 376 -15.76 15.45 -1.45
CA ARG A 376 -15.95 16.05 -2.77
C ARG A 376 -14.64 16.68 -3.26
N ALA A 377 -14.45 16.76 -4.57
CA ALA A 377 -13.30 17.43 -5.17
C ALA A 377 -13.67 18.78 -5.81
N ASP A 378 -14.92 19.22 -5.66
CA ASP A 378 -15.39 20.53 -6.11
C ASP A 378 -15.36 21.60 -4.99
N ASP A 379 -15.58 22.87 -5.36
CA ASP A 379 -15.49 24.02 -4.45
C ASP A 379 -16.64 24.10 -3.40
N PHE A 380 -17.70 23.32 -3.57
CA PHE A 380 -18.87 23.29 -2.67
C PHE A 380 -18.71 22.31 -1.49
N ALA A 381 -17.51 21.84 -1.25
CA ALA A 381 -17.21 20.79 -0.29
C ALA A 381 -17.03 21.32 1.14
N HIS A 382 -18.05 21.93 1.74
CA HIS A 382 -18.02 22.30 3.15
C HIS A 382 -19.41 22.25 3.78
N GLY A 383 -19.51 21.71 4.98
CA GLY A 383 -20.71 21.78 5.78
C GLY A 383 -21.02 20.52 6.56
N ASN A 384 -22.22 20.54 7.16
CA ASN A 384 -22.80 19.38 7.83
C ASN A 384 -24.24 19.21 7.33
N HIS A 385 -24.58 18.03 6.88
CA HIS A 385 -25.90 17.67 6.43
C HIS A 385 -26.45 16.54 7.29
N GLU A 386 -27.34 16.83 8.20
CA GLU A 386 -27.94 15.84 9.13
C GLU A 386 -26.93 14.95 9.85
N GLY A 387 -25.81 15.54 10.31
CA GLY A 387 -24.73 14.82 10.99
C GLY A 387 -23.67 14.23 10.05
N ILE A 388 -23.84 14.33 8.73
CA ILE A 388 -22.84 13.95 7.75
C ILE A 388 -21.90 15.13 7.50
N ILE A 389 -20.61 14.90 7.64
CA ILE A 389 -19.56 15.90 7.41
C ILE A 389 -19.25 15.96 5.92
N VAL A 390 -19.44 17.12 5.30
CA VAL A 390 -19.04 17.35 3.91
C VAL A 390 -17.68 18.03 3.91
N MET A 391 -16.70 17.43 3.21
CA MET A 391 -15.33 17.90 3.22
C MET A 391 -14.67 17.73 1.84
N HIS A 392 -13.76 18.64 1.50
CA HIS A 392 -12.95 18.45 0.29
C HIS A 392 -11.96 17.30 0.47
N VAL A 393 -11.74 16.48 -0.59
CA VAL A 393 -10.83 15.32 -0.54
C VAL A 393 -9.44 15.72 -0.07
N ALA A 394 -8.88 16.85 -0.56
CA ALA A 394 -7.56 17.32 -0.11
C ALA A 394 -7.51 17.60 1.39
N ASP A 395 -8.56 18.23 1.93
CA ASP A 395 -8.64 18.57 3.36
C ASP A 395 -8.76 17.31 4.21
N PHE A 396 -9.50 16.29 3.73
CA PHE A 396 -9.57 14.97 4.39
C PHE A 396 -8.21 14.26 4.39
N LEU A 397 -7.51 14.20 3.26
CA LEU A 397 -6.19 13.56 3.16
C LEU A 397 -5.12 14.23 4.03
N LEU A 398 -5.32 15.50 4.42
CA LEU A 398 -4.41 16.27 5.27
C LEU A 398 -4.88 16.36 6.74
N SER A 399 -6.11 15.95 7.04
CA SER A 399 -6.69 16.03 8.38
C SER A 399 -6.09 14.98 9.31
N ASP A 400 -5.90 15.34 10.58
CA ASP A 400 -5.55 14.42 11.67
C ASP A 400 -6.77 14.06 12.54
N ALA A 401 -7.99 14.44 12.11
CA ALA A 401 -9.20 14.37 12.93
C ALA A 401 -9.89 12.99 12.93
N TYR A 402 -9.33 11.96 12.26
CA TYR A 402 -9.92 10.60 12.18
C TYR A 402 -8.86 9.51 12.22
#